data_e82d6266207162afd38d3e514a0b6eef
#
_entry.id   e82d6266207162afd38d3e514a0b6eef
#
_cell.length_a   1.000
_cell.length_b   1.000
_cell.length_c   1.000
_cell.angle_alpha   90.00
_cell.angle_beta   90.00
_cell.angle_gamma   90.00
#
_symmetry.space_group_name_H-M   'P 1'
#
loop_
_entity.id
_entity.type
_entity.pdbx_description
1 polymer ?
#
loop_
_entity_poly.entity_id
_entity_poly.type
_entity_poly.pdbx_seq_one_letter_code
_entity_poly.pdbx_strand_id
1 'polypeptide(L)'
;QEGNGGDAAIVHLSYKPKRAQQRVALVGKGICFDTGGHNLKPAKYMAGMHEDMNGSAVALALLHAVQALRLPLAVDVWLAIAQNHISPLAYKQNDIVTALNGTSIEIVHTDAEGRLVLADTLTLATRQKQRPDLVIDFATLTGSMVAALGNRYAGVFASSDALAEWAVQAGRQSGERVCVFPMDEDYDSALDSKVADVKQCTLDGEAD
;
A
#
# COMPACT_ATOMS: atom_id res chain seq x y z
N GLN A 1 12.03 -7.57 -0.32
CA GLN A 1 13.04 -6.71 -0.93
C GLN A 1 14.21 -6.62 0.01
N GLU A 2 15.35 -7.15 -0.35
CA GLU A 2 16.58 -6.75 0.27
C GLU A 2 16.89 -5.35 -0.26
N GLY A 3 16.31 -4.34 0.38
CA GLY A 3 16.82 -2.98 0.28
C GLY A 3 18.30 -3.02 0.63
N ASN A 4 19.11 -2.20 0.03
CA ASN A 4 20.55 -2.10 0.27
C ASN A 4 20.87 -2.20 1.76
N GLY A 5 21.40 -3.34 2.16
CA GLY A 5 22.20 -3.50 3.36
C GLY A 5 21.67 -2.92 4.67
N GLY A 6 20.38 -3.11 4.98
CA GLY A 6 19.84 -2.75 6.30
C GLY A 6 18.93 -1.51 6.34
N ASP A 7 18.67 -0.85 5.23
CA ASP A 7 17.87 0.40 5.20
C ASP A 7 16.35 0.18 5.04
N ALA A 8 15.89 -1.05 4.88
CA ALA A 8 14.47 -1.38 4.79
C ALA A 8 13.95 -1.95 6.11
N ALA A 9 12.75 -1.52 6.51
CA ALA A 9 12.11 -2.00 7.74
C ALA A 9 10.59 -1.94 7.63
N ILE A 10 9.91 -2.91 8.23
CA ILE A 10 8.50 -2.77 8.57
C ILE A 10 8.42 -2.33 10.03
N VAL A 11 7.93 -1.11 10.25
CA VAL A 11 7.82 -0.52 11.59
C VAL A 11 6.41 -0.75 12.11
N HIS A 12 6.28 -1.34 13.31
CA HIS A 12 5.00 -1.54 13.98
C HIS A 12 4.88 -0.64 15.19
N LEU A 13 3.81 0.13 15.26
CA LEU A 13 3.45 1.03 16.35
C LEU A 13 2.03 0.69 16.84
N SER A 14 1.78 0.85 18.14
CA SER A 14 0.48 0.52 18.72
C SER A 14 -0.01 1.57 19.70
N TYR A 15 -1.31 1.87 19.63
CA TYR A 15 -2.04 2.57 20.66
C TYR A 15 -3.17 1.68 21.19
N LYS A 16 -3.17 1.34 22.48
CA LYS A 16 -4.09 0.36 23.09
C LYS A 16 -4.71 0.95 24.37
N PRO A 17 -5.77 1.77 24.25
CA PRO A 17 -6.46 2.31 25.41
C PRO A 17 -7.22 1.19 26.16
N LYS A 18 -7.38 1.34 27.50
CA LYS A 18 -8.01 0.32 28.36
C LYS A 18 -9.45 -0.01 27.95
N ARG A 19 -10.16 0.91 27.29
CA ARG A 19 -11.57 0.76 26.88
C ARG A 19 -11.74 0.81 25.36
N ALA A 20 -10.81 0.18 24.63
CA ALA A 20 -10.94 0.08 23.18
C ALA A 20 -12.21 -0.72 22.84
N GLN A 21 -13.04 -0.14 21.96
CA GLN A 21 -14.28 -0.75 21.45
C GLN A 21 -14.05 -1.50 20.15
N GLN A 22 -13.10 -1.04 19.36
CA GLN A 22 -12.73 -1.60 18.06
C GLN A 22 -11.21 -1.59 17.91
N ARG A 23 -10.74 -2.46 17.02
CA ARG A 23 -9.34 -2.56 16.65
C ARG A 23 -9.17 -2.25 15.16
N VAL A 24 -8.33 -1.30 14.84
CA VAL A 24 -8.03 -0.88 13.47
C VAL A 24 -6.55 -1.11 13.19
N ALA A 25 -6.24 -1.69 12.04
CA ALA A 25 -4.89 -1.71 11.50
C ALA A 25 -4.77 -0.68 10.37
N LEU A 26 -3.75 0.15 10.44
CA LEU A 26 -3.40 1.11 9.40
C LEU A 26 -2.08 0.66 8.78
N VAL A 27 -2.06 0.51 7.48
CA VAL A 27 -0.87 0.11 6.73
C VAL A 27 -0.46 1.26 5.80
N GLY A 28 0.81 1.61 5.79
CA GLY A 28 1.30 2.72 4.95
C GLY A 28 2.43 2.29 4.02
N LYS A 29 2.29 2.57 2.71
CA LYS A 29 3.41 2.54 1.77
C LYS A 29 4.40 3.63 2.19
N GLY A 30 5.68 3.25 2.33
CA GLY A 30 6.73 4.11 2.82
C GLY A 30 7.99 4.03 1.96
N ILE A 31 7.85 4.15 0.64
CA ILE A 31 8.99 4.17 -0.28
C ILE A 31 9.63 5.56 -0.22
N CYS A 32 10.73 5.68 0.54
CA CYS A 32 11.37 6.96 0.83
C CYS A 32 11.93 7.67 -0.42
N PHE A 33 12.29 6.91 -1.43
CA PHE A 33 12.55 7.39 -2.78
C PHE A 33 12.30 6.26 -3.78
N ASP A 34 11.61 6.57 -4.89
CA ASP A 34 11.28 5.60 -5.93
C ASP A 34 11.90 5.99 -7.27
N THR A 35 12.94 5.26 -7.66
CA THR A 35 13.58 5.43 -8.98
C THR A 35 12.88 4.60 -10.07
N GLY A 36 11.96 3.70 -9.70
CA GLY A 36 11.42 2.66 -10.57
C GLY A 36 12.24 1.36 -10.55
N GLY A 37 13.39 1.34 -9.86
CA GLY A 37 14.30 0.20 -9.90
C GLY A 37 14.93 0.02 -11.27
N HIS A 38 15.11 -1.22 -11.73
CA HIS A 38 15.69 -1.51 -13.05
C HIS A 38 14.81 -1.02 -14.22
N ASN A 39 13.50 -0.92 -14.05
CA ASN A 39 12.60 -0.22 -14.96
C ASN A 39 12.58 1.27 -14.59
N LEU A 40 13.71 1.94 -14.84
CA LEU A 40 14.00 3.30 -14.39
C LEU A 40 12.97 4.33 -14.90
N LYS A 41 12.43 5.10 -13.98
CA LYS A 41 11.53 6.20 -14.33
C LYS A 41 12.25 7.26 -15.17
N PRO A 42 11.64 7.78 -16.25
CA PRO A 42 12.08 9.03 -16.86
C PRO A 42 12.12 10.17 -15.85
N ALA A 43 13.05 11.11 -16.02
CA ALA A 43 13.28 12.22 -15.08
C ALA A 43 11.98 12.98 -14.71
N LYS A 44 11.08 13.16 -15.69
CA LYS A 44 9.77 13.81 -15.49
C LYS A 44 8.91 13.10 -14.42
N TYR A 45 8.95 11.77 -14.37
CA TYR A 45 8.17 10.97 -13.44
C TYR A 45 8.94 10.62 -12.17
N MET A 46 10.26 10.77 -12.17
CA MET A 46 11.09 10.61 -10.99
C MET A 46 11.08 11.87 -10.11
N ALA A 47 10.83 13.03 -10.69
CA ALA A 47 10.72 14.27 -9.94
C ALA A 47 9.57 14.17 -8.92
N GLY A 48 9.88 14.42 -7.64
CA GLY A 48 8.90 14.31 -6.56
C GLY A 48 8.81 12.91 -5.90
N MET A 49 9.56 11.90 -6.37
CA MET A 49 9.47 10.54 -5.82
C MET A 49 9.99 10.37 -4.37
N HIS A 50 10.48 11.43 -3.74
CA HIS A 50 10.67 11.50 -2.29
C HIS A 50 9.35 11.57 -1.51
N GLU A 51 8.24 11.83 -2.20
CA GLU A 51 6.89 11.85 -1.64
C GLU A 51 6.21 10.46 -1.63
N ASP A 52 6.85 9.44 -2.20
CA ASP A 52 6.28 8.08 -2.34
C ASP A 52 6.17 7.30 -1.01
N MET A 53 6.42 8.00 0.08
CA MET A 53 6.25 7.55 1.46
C MET A 53 5.03 8.18 2.16
N ASN A 54 4.21 8.95 1.46
CA ASN A 54 3.07 9.64 2.07
C ASN A 54 2.03 8.70 2.68
N GLY A 55 1.88 7.48 2.17
CA GLY A 55 1.04 6.47 2.81
C GLY A 55 1.44 6.19 4.25
N SER A 56 2.74 6.02 4.50
CA SER A 56 3.29 5.85 5.86
C SER A 56 3.13 7.12 6.71
N ALA A 57 3.31 8.30 6.13
CA ALA A 57 3.13 9.56 6.84
C ALA A 57 1.68 9.74 7.31
N VAL A 58 0.69 9.44 6.46
CA VAL A 58 -0.74 9.48 6.80
C VAL A 58 -1.07 8.49 7.90
N ALA A 59 -0.64 7.23 7.79
CA ALA A 59 -0.89 6.21 8.81
C ALA A 59 -0.31 6.62 10.18
N LEU A 60 0.89 7.17 10.20
CA LEU A 60 1.54 7.67 11.42
C LEU A 60 0.81 8.88 12.00
N ALA A 61 0.41 9.83 11.17
CA ALA A 61 -0.33 11.02 11.59
C ALA A 61 -1.70 10.65 12.19
N LEU A 62 -2.38 9.66 11.63
CA LEU A 62 -3.64 9.15 12.17
C LEU A 62 -3.45 8.50 13.54
N LEU A 63 -2.39 7.72 13.75
CA LEU A 63 -2.07 7.18 15.08
C LEU A 63 -1.89 8.30 16.11
N HIS A 64 -1.14 9.32 15.73
CA HIS A 64 -0.91 10.48 16.60
C HIS A 64 -2.24 11.22 16.92
N ALA A 65 -3.10 11.42 15.92
CA ALA A 65 -4.40 12.05 16.09
C ALA A 65 -5.32 11.24 17.01
N VAL A 66 -5.42 9.91 16.79
CA VAL A 66 -6.22 9.01 17.65
C VAL A 66 -5.74 9.05 19.10
N GLN A 67 -4.42 9.06 19.31
CA GLN A 67 -3.83 9.17 20.65
C GLN A 67 -4.08 10.53 21.30
N ALA A 68 -3.87 11.63 20.57
CA ALA A 68 -4.06 12.98 21.07
C ALA A 68 -5.54 13.26 21.46
N LEU A 69 -6.47 12.77 20.65
CA LEU A 69 -7.91 12.87 20.89
C LEU A 69 -8.42 11.82 21.89
N ARG A 70 -7.58 10.90 22.35
CA ARG A 70 -7.91 9.80 23.28
C ARG A 70 -9.12 8.99 22.82
N LEU A 71 -9.20 8.71 21.54
CA LEU A 71 -10.31 7.93 20.99
C LEU A 71 -10.30 6.50 21.56
N PRO A 72 -11.49 5.88 21.79
CA PRO A 72 -11.59 4.53 22.33
C PRO A 72 -11.37 3.46 21.24
N LEU A 73 -10.34 3.65 20.43
CA LEU A 73 -9.92 2.75 19.35
C LEU A 73 -8.55 2.18 19.67
N ALA A 74 -8.39 0.86 19.56
CA ALA A 74 -7.06 0.26 19.50
C ALA A 74 -6.57 0.35 18.07
N VAL A 75 -5.40 0.96 17.88
CA VAL A 75 -4.83 1.17 16.56
C VAL A 75 -3.44 0.55 16.50
N ASP A 76 -3.24 -0.33 15.55
CA ASP A 76 -1.94 -0.87 15.18
C ASP A 76 -1.55 -0.29 13.82
N VAL A 77 -0.38 0.37 13.74
CA VAL A 77 0.14 0.99 12.52
C VAL A 77 1.34 0.22 12.02
N TRP A 78 1.38 -0.05 10.74
CA TRP A 78 2.43 -0.78 10.06
C TRP A 78 2.96 0.08 8.91
N LEU A 79 4.24 0.46 8.98
CA LEU A 79 4.88 1.31 8.01
C LEU A 79 5.90 0.49 7.21
N ALA A 80 5.68 0.37 5.91
CA ALA A 80 6.54 -0.36 4.99
C ALA A 80 7.65 0.56 4.45
N ILE A 81 8.70 0.76 5.22
CA ILE A 81 9.79 1.69 4.89
C ILE A 81 10.83 0.99 4.04
N ALA A 82 11.06 1.49 2.83
CA ALA A 82 12.07 1.00 1.91
C ALA A 82 12.47 2.08 0.90
N GLN A 83 13.44 1.78 0.05
CA GLN A 83 13.75 2.53 -1.16
C GLN A 83 13.63 1.60 -2.37
N ASN A 84 13.17 2.14 -3.49
CA ASN A 84 13.19 1.44 -4.76
C ASN A 84 14.27 2.06 -5.65
N HIS A 85 15.40 1.39 -5.80
CA HIS A 85 16.51 1.92 -6.57
C HIS A 85 17.30 0.80 -7.29
N ILE A 86 18.11 1.21 -8.25
CA ILE A 86 18.99 0.30 -8.99
C ILE A 86 20.10 -0.19 -8.07
N SER A 87 20.25 -1.49 -7.96
CA SER A 87 21.29 -2.14 -7.17
C SER A 87 21.57 -3.53 -7.72
N PRO A 88 22.80 -4.06 -7.56
CA PRO A 88 23.09 -5.46 -7.90
C PRO A 88 22.23 -6.47 -7.14
N LEU A 89 21.67 -6.09 -5.98
CA LEU A 89 20.81 -6.92 -5.12
C LEU A 89 19.31 -6.67 -5.36
N ALA A 90 18.96 -5.64 -6.14
CA ALA A 90 17.55 -5.35 -6.43
C ALA A 90 16.98 -6.40 -7.38
N TYR A 91 15.73 -6.78 -7.16
CA TYR A 91 15.01 -7.67 -8.07
C TYR A 91 14.85 -7.02 -9.45
N LYS A 92 14.68 -7.87 -10.45
CA LYS A 92 14.59 -7.48 -11.85
C LYS A 92 13.32 -8.00 -12.48
N GLN A 93 12.95 -7.43 -13.60
CA GLN A 93 11.93 -8.00 -14.48
C GLN A 93 12.25 -9.48 -14.77
N ASN A 94 11.24 -10.33 -14.75
CA ASN A 94 11.27 -11.79 -14.88
C ASN A 94 11.81 -12.54 -13.65
N ASP A 95 12.17 -11.87 -12.56
CA ASP A 95 12.42 -12.56 -11.29
C ASP A 95 11.09 -13.08 -10.72
N ILE A 96 11.16 -14.12 -9.92
CA ILE A 96 10.04 -14.61 -9.11
C ILE A 96 10.39 -14.39 -7.65
N VAL A 97 9.55 -13.66 -6.95
CA VAL A 97 9.70 -13.43 -5.51
C VAL A 97 8.61 -14.16 -4.75
N THR A 98 8.84 -14.45 -3.48
CA THR A 98 7.84 -15.07 -2.61
C THR A 98 7.41 -14.08 -1.55
N ALA A 99 6.12 -13.76 -1.51
CA ALA A 99 5.55 -12.93 -0.47
C ALA A 99 5.54 -13.64 0.89
N LEU A 100 5.44 -12.90 1.98
CA LEU A 100 5.46 -13.42 3.35
C LEU A 100 4.34 -14.44 3.62
N ASN A 101 3.25 -14.40 2.88
CA ASN A 101 2.16 -15.36 2.97
C ASN A 101 2.44 -16.68 2.24
N GLY A 102 3.52 -16.76 1.46
CA GLY A 102 3.93 -17.91 0.66
C GLY A 102 3.57 -17.83 -0.82
N THR A 103 2.83 -16.81 -1.25
CA THR A 103 2.45 -16.62 -2.66
C THR A 103 3.68 -16.25 -3.49
N SER A 104 3.91 -16.96 -4.58
CA SER A 104 4.94 -16.62 -5.57
C SER A 104 4.43 -15.56 -6.54
N ILE A 105 5.26 -14.55 -6.83
CA ILE A 105 4.89 -13.40 -7.63
C ILE A 105 5.91 -13.19 -8.75
N GLU A 106 5.45 -13.20 -9.99
CA GLU A 106 6.26 -12.84 -11.14
C GLU A 106 6.45 -11.32 -11.20
N ILE A 107 7.69 -10.88 -11.30
CA ILE A 107 8.05 -9.47 -11.45
C ILE A 107 7.97 -9.09 -12.92
N VAL A 108 6.93 -8.36 -13.28
CA VAL A 108 6.72 -7.83 -14.63
C VAL A 108 7.35 -6.46 -14.80
N HIS A 109 7.28 -5.62 -13.76
CA HIS A 109 7.82 -4.27 -13.79
C HIS A 109 8.32 -3.85 -12.41
N THR A 110 9.57 -3.44 -12.30
CA THR A 110 10.17 -3.12 -10.99
C THR A 110 9.64 -1.84 -10.35
N ASP A 111 8.93 -1.00 -11.10
CA ASP A 111 8.24 0.21 -10.62
C ASP A 111 6.85 -0.09 -10.01
N ALA A 112 6.47 -1.34 -9.94
CA ALA A 112 5.28 -1.81 -9.23
C ALA A 112 5.66 -2.44 -7.87
N GLU A 113 6.62 -1.85 -7.16
CA GLU A 113 7.16 -2.29 -5.86
C GLU A 113 6.17 -2.04 -4.72
N GLY A 114 5.37 -0.99 -4.82
CA GLY A 114 4.48 -0.55 -3.73
C GLY A 114 3.50 -1.63 -3.32
N ARG A 115 2.89 -2.33 -4.28
CA ARG A 115 1.98 -3.45 -3.99
C ARG A 115 2.68 -4.65 -3.36
N LEU A 116 3.97 -4.86 -3.61
CA LEU A 116 4.75 -5.94 -3.00
C LEU A 116 5.02 -5.66 -1.52
N VAL A 117 5.46 -4.44 -1.18
CA VAL A 117 5.70 -4.07 0.23
C VAL A 117 4.40 -4.01 1.02
N LEU A 118 3.28 -3.61 0.38
CA LEU A 118 1.96 -3.65 0.99
C LEU A 118 1.49 -5.08 1.26
N ALA A 119 1.67 -6.02 0.32
CA ALA A 119 1.26 -7.42 0.48
C ALA A 119 1.90 -8.05 1.72
N ASP A 120 3.20 -7.87 1.93
CA ASP A 120 3.91 -8.37 3.10
C ASP A 120 3.46 -7.68 4.39
N THR A 121 3.30 -6.36 4.34
CA THR A 121 2.88 -5.56 5.49
C THR A 121 1.45 -5.87 5.91
N LEU A 122 0.52 -6.02 4.97
CA LEU A 122 -0.85 -6.46 5.20
C LEU A 122 -0.90 -7.87 5.80
N THR A 123 -0.02 -8.76 5.31
CA THR A 123 0.12 -10.11 5.89
C THR A 123 0.50 -10.06 7.37
N LEU A 124 1.44 -9.20 7.76
CA LEU A 124 1.80 -9.00 9.17
C LEU A 124 0.66 -8.39 9.98
N ALA A 125 -0.01 -7.37 9.44
CA ALA A 125 -1.10 -6.69 10.11
C ALA A 125 -2.29 -7.62 10.40
N THR A 126 -2.60 -8.54 9.48
CA THR A 126 -3.73 -9.47 9.59
C THR A 126 -3.43 -10.76 10.39
N ARG A 127 -2.14 -11.13 10.51
CA ARG A 127 -1.70 -12.31 11.29
C ARG A 127 -1.52 -12.04 12.78
N GLN A 128 -1.93 -10.88 13.27
CA GLN A 128 -1.84 -10.56 14.69
C GLN A 128 -2.71 -11.52 15.53
N LYS A 129 -2.23 -11.84 16.75
CA LYS A 129 -2.98 -12.69 17.71
C LYS A 129 -4.40 -12.17 17.96
N GLN A 130 -4.55 -10.86 18.01
CA GLN A 130 -5.83 -10.18 18.05
C GLN A 130 -6.05 -9.51 16.70
N ARG A 131 -6.87 -10.13 15.86
CA ARG A 131 -7.15 -9.61 14.50
C ARG A 131 -7.81 -8.23 14.56
N PRO A 132 -7.48 -7.34 13.64
CA PRO A 132 -8.20 -6.08 13.50
C PRO A 132 -9.62 -6.31 12.98
N ASP A 133 -10.56 -5.46 13.42
CA ASP A 133 -11.93 -5.41 12.90
C ASP A 133 -11.99 -4.70 11.54
N LEU A 134 -11.03 -3.78 11.30
CA LEU A 134 -10.87 -3.04 10.07
C LEU A 134 -9.39 -2.88 9.73
N VAL A 135 -9.07 -3.05 8.46
CA VAL A 135 -7.74 -2.74 7.90
C VAL A 135 -7.90 -1.65 6.85
N ILE A 136 -7.08 -0.61 6.93
CA ILE A 136 -7.01 0.44 5.92
C ILE A 136 -5.55 0.60 5.50
N ASP A 137 -5.27 0.55 4.21
CA ASP A 137 -3.96 0.90 3.69
C ASP A 137 -3.98 2.24 2.96
N PHE A 138 -2.85 2.90 2.98
CA PHE A 138 -2.59 4.19 2.34
C PHE A 138 -1.36 4.06 1.45
N ALA A 139 -1.50 4.43 0.20
CA ALA A 139 -0.40 4.33 -0.75
C ALA A 139 -0.50 5.37 -1.87
N THR A 140 0.63 5.94 -2.22
CA THR A 140 0.86 6.63 -3.49
C THR A 140 1.19 5.57 -4.54
N LEU A 141 0.15 4.84 -5.00
CA LEU A 141 0.38 3.54 -5.62
C LEU A 141 0.58 3.61 -7.13
N THR A 142 -0.36 4.25 -7.85
CA THR A 142 -0.33 4.26 -9.32
C THR A 142 -0.61 5.63 -9.91
N GLY A 143 0.02 5.93 -11.04
CA GLY A 143 -0.27 7.13 -11.82
C GLY A 143 -1.66 7.13 -12.46
N SER A 144 -2.27 5.95 -12.62
CA SER A 144 -3.62 5.77 -13.16
C SER A 144 -4.66 6.51 -12.33
N MET A 145 -4.48 6.54 -11.02
CA MET A 145 -5.36 7.27 -10.09
C MET A 145 -5.32 8.78 -10.36
N VAL A 146 -4.11 9.33 -10.57
CA VAL A 146 -3.93 10.75 -10.90
C VAL A 146 -4.47 11.05 -12.29
N ALA A 147 -4.28 10.15 -13.25
CA ALA A 147 -4.83 10.29 -14.60
C ALA A 147 -6.37 10.30 -14.60
N ALA A 148 -7.00 9.47 -13.77
CA ALA A 148 -8.46 9.37 -13.68
C ALA A 148 -9.10 10.51 -12.89
N LEU A 149 -8.50 10.93 -11.75
CA LEU A 149 -9.12 11.79 -10.76
C LEU A 149 -8.43 13.16 -10.58
N GLY A 150 -7.24 13.33 -11.16
CA GLY A 150 -6.39 14.48 -10.82
C GLY A 150 -5.92 14.44 -9.37
N ASN A 151 -5.58 15.62 -8.81
CA ASN A 151 -5.00 15.74 -7.47
C ASN A 151 -6.03 16.12 -6.38
N ARG A 152 -7.34 15.92 -6.64
CA ARG A 152 -8.38 16.41 -5.74
C ARG A 152 -9.22 15.32 -5.09
N TYR A 153 -9.06 14.08 -5.51
CA TYR A 153 -9.73 12.91 -4.96
C TYR A 153 -8.71 11.81 -4.71
N ALA A 154 -8.89 11.08 -3.63
CA ALA A 154 -8.24 9.79 -3.44
C ALA A 154 -9.11 8.68 -4.04
N GLY A 155 -8.50 7.72 -4.72
CA GLY A 155 -9.18 6.50 -5.12
C GLY A 155 -9.32 5.54 -3.95
N VAL A 156 -10.45 4.87 -3.86
CA VAL A 156 -10.74 3.89 -2.82
C VAL A 156 -11.21 2.59 -3.43
N PHE A 157 -10.62 1.49 -3.02
CA PHE A 157 -11.12 0.14 -3.22
C PHE A 157 -11.61 -0.39 -1.88
N ALA A 158 -12.78 -0.99 -1.84
CA ALA A 158 -13.36 -1.48 -0.59
C ALA A 158 -13.84 -2.92 -0.73
N SER A 159 -13.63 -3.73 0.29
CA SER A 159 -14.05 -5.14 0.29
C SER A 159 -15.56 -5.36 0.46
N SER A 160 -16.35 -4.29 0.61
CA SER A 160 -17.81 -4.31 0.63
C SER A 160 -18.41 -2.95 0.33
N ASP A 161 -19.64 -2.94 -0.19
CA ASP A 161 -20.41 -1.72 -0.46
C ASP A 161 -20.58 -0.85 0.78
N ALA A 162 -20.81 -1.45 1.93
CA ALA A 162 -20.96 -0.73 3.20
C ALA A 162 -19.69 0.06 3.57
N LEU A 163 -18.50 -0.51 3.35
CA LEU A 163 -17.24 0.19 3.57
C LEU A 163 -17.01 1.29 2.53
N ALA A 164 -17.40 1.05 1.29
CA ALA A 164 -17.35 2.04 0.22
C ALA A 164 -18.22 3.27 0.55
N GLU A 165 -19.46 3.04 0.93
CA GLU A 165 -20.38 4.10 1.35
C GLU A 165 -19.86 4.87 2.56
N TRP A 166 -19.35 4.16 3.57
CA TRP A 166 -18.75 4.76 4.74
C TRP A 166 -17.56 5.67 4.38
N ALA A 167 -16.67 5.22 3.50
CA ALA A 167 -15.53 6.03 3.04
C ALA A 167 -16.00 7.32 2.33
N VAL A 168 -17.01 7.23 1.45
CA VAL A 168 -17.59 8.40 0.76
C VAL A 168 -18.21 9.39 1.74
N GLN A 169 -18.96 8.88 2.75
CA GLN A 169 -19.55 9.74 3.76
C GLN A 169 -18.49 10.44 4.62
N ALA A 170 -17.45 9.69 5.06
CA ALA A 170 -16.34 10.25 5.81
C ALA A 170 -15.62 11.34 5.01
N GLY A 171 -15.34 11.07 3.73
CA GLY A 171 -14.72 12.04 2.83
C GLY A 171 -15.53 13.31 2.64
N ARG A 172 -16.87 13.20 2.53
CA ARG A 172 -17.77 14.37 2.44
C ARG A 172 -17.78 15.20 3.72
N GLN A 173 -17.74 14.53 4.88
CA GLN A 173 -17.79 15.20 6.18
C GLN A 173 -16.48 15.91 6.54
N SER A 174 -15.34 15.30 6.18
CA SER A 174 -14.01 15.82 6.48
C SER A 174 -13.47 16.81 5.43
N GLY A 175 -14.03 16.78 4.21
CA GLY A 175 -13.49 17.49 3.06
C GLY A 175 -12.40 16.71 2.30
N GLU A 176 -11.98 15.55 2.79
CA GLU A 176 -11.05 14.61 2.13
C GLU A 176 -11.83 13.75 1.14
N ARG A 177 -12.01 14.27 -0.06
CA ARG A 177 -12.86 13.64 -1.08
C ARG A 177 -12.29 12.34 -1.61
N VAL A 178 -13.15 11.33 -1.69
CA VAL A 178 -12.79 10.02 -2.23
C VAL A 178 -13.69 9.63 -3.40
N CYS A 179 -13.16 8.80 -4.29
CA CYS A 179 -13.89 8.15 -5.37
C CYS A 179 -13.70 6.64 -5.23
N VAL A 180 -14.81 5.91 -5.18
CA VAL A 180 -14.78 4.44 -5.12
C VAL A 180 -14.61 3.88 -6.52
N PHE A 181 -13.69 2.94 -6.67
CA PHE A 181 -13.44 2.19 -7.89
C PHE A 181 -14.02 0.78 -7.77
N PRO A 182 -14.43 0.16 -8.87
CA PRO A 182 -14.87 -1.23 -8.89
C PRO A 182 -13.70 -2.16 -8.55
N MET A 183 -14.01 -3.31 -7.94
CA MET A 183 -13.07 -4.37 -7.62
C MET A 183 -13.73 -5.71 -7.95
N ASP A 184 -13.96 -5.93 -9.25
CA ASP A 184 -14.65 -7.11 -9.76
C ASP A 184 -13.64 -8.22 -10.10
N GLU A 185 -14.05 -9.47 -9.96
CA GLU A 185 -13.23 -10.67 -10.27
C GLU A 185 -12.80 -10.73 -11.74
N ASP A 186 -13.45 -9.98 -12.64
CA ASP A 186 -13.10 -9.89 -14.06
C ASP A 186 -11.66 -9.40 -14.28
N TYR A 187 -11.11 -8.63 -13.33
CA TYR A 187 -9.73 -8.14 -13.38
C TYR A 187 -8.68 -9.20 -12.99
N ASP A 188 -9.06 -10.25 -12.28
CA ASP A 188 -8.12 -11.24 -11.73
C ASP A 188 -7.33 -11.95 -12.84
N SER A 189 -7.98 -12.28 -13.95
CA SER A 189 -7.35 -12.96 -15.09
C SER A 189 -6.19 -12.18 -15.73
N ALA A 190 -6.20 -10.85 -15.61
CA ALA A 190 -5.11 -10.00 -16.09
C ALA A 190 -3.80 -10.24 -15.31
N LEU A 191 -3.89 -10.79 -14.11
CA LEU A 191 -2.75 -11.08 -13.24
C LEU A 191 -2.31 -12.56 -13.26
N ASP A 192 -2.88 -13.37 -14.12
CA ASP A 192 -2.47 -14.77 -14.30
C ASP A 192 -0.99 -14.85 -14.75
N SER A 193 -0.21 -15.69 -14.08
CA SER A 193 1.18 -15.97 -14.43
C SER A 193 1.32 -17.41 -14.94
N LYS A 194 2.27 -17.64 -15.84
CA LYS A 194 2.65 -18.99 -16.33
C LYS A 194 3.77 -19.62 -15.49
N VAL A 195 4.40 -18.84 -14.60
CA VAL A 195 5.62 -19.23 -13.89
C VAL A 195 5.54 -19.02 -12.38
N ALA A 196 4.49 -18.35 -11.90
CA ALA A 196 4.25 -18.06 -10.49
C ALA A 196 2.74 -18.18 -10.19
N ASP A 197 2.34 -18.02 -8.94
CA ASP A 197 0.92 -18.00 -8.56
C ASP A 197 0.21 -16.77 -9.14
N VAL A 198 0.90 -15.65 -9.24
CA VAL A 198 0.37 -14.37 -9.74
C VAL A 198 1.49 -13.53 -10.32
N LYS A 199 1.20 -12.65 -11.27
CA LYS A 199 2.10 -11.55 -11.66
C LYS A 199 1.66 -10.25 -10.99
N GLN A 200 2.60 -9.34 -10.75
CA GLN A 200 2.33 -8.12 -9.97
C GLN A 200 1.58 -7.04 -10.76
N CYS A 201 1.71 -7.01 -12.08
CA CYS A 201 1.06 -6.03 -12.96
C CYS A 201 1.07 -6.52 -14.41
N THR A 202 0.50 -5.75 -15.33
CA THR A 202 0.62 -5.94 -16.77
C THR A 202 1.60 -4.93 -17.38
N LEU A 203 2.22 -5.25 -18.53
CA LEU A 203 3.16 -4.32 -19.19
C LEU A 203 2.45 -3.16 -19.90
N ASP A 204 1.21 -3.35 -20.28
CA ASP A 204 0.37 -2.36 -20.96
C ASP A 204 -0.39 -1.45 -20.00
N GLY A 205 -0.32 -1.73 -18.69
CA GLY A 205 -1.03 -0.99 -17.66
C GLY A 205 -2.53 -1.28 -17.59
N GLU A 206 -3.00 -2.38 -18.21
CA GLU A 206 -4.42 -2.75 -18.20
C GLU A 206 -4.94 -3.07 -16.80
N ALA A 207 -4.06 -3.50 -15.90
CA ALA A 207 -4.38 -3.85 -14.51
C ALA A 207 -3.53 -3.05 -13.49
N ASP A 208 -3.41 -1.75 -13.68
CA ASP A 208 -2.69 -0.82 -12.78
C ASP A 208 -3.62 -0.16 -11.75
#